data_a96cc434d2f0d3c3b899b1e15983c24e
#
_entry.id   a96cc434d2f0d3c3b899b1e15983c24e
#
_cell.length_a   1.000
_cell.length_b   1.000
_cell.length_c   1.000
_cell.angle_alpha   90.00
_cell.angle_beta   90.00
_cell.angle_gamma   90.00
#
_symmetry.space_group_name_H-M   'P 1'
#
loop_
_entity.id
_entity.type
_entity.pdbx_description
1 polymer ?
#
loop_
_entity_poly.entity_id
_entity_poly.type
_entity_poly.pdbx_seq_one_letter_code
_entity_poly.pdbx_strand_id
1 'polypeptide(L)'
;ISAAFASTTQAIADVGLTPVFCDINETDYTIDVDKIEDLITEKTEAIVPVHVYGNICDYKKIEEIAQKHNLRVIYDAAHAFGETIDGKNVANLGDVSMFSFHATKVFNTVEGGGLTFADNALCKEFAAIRQFGMYGKEDAEMFGTNAKMTEFHAAMGLCNLRHVLEEIGKRKKAYERYIERLTGVEGIYICAQKENIAYNYAYFPVRFNEEIFGKSRDQVADELIQNGIVPRKYFYPLTSDFTIIKEKFVVQDTPIAGKIADEILTLPLYAGLSEEEVDRICDIIIK
;
A
#
# COMPACT_ATOMS: atom_id res chain seq x y z
N ILE A 1 -8.88 -8.26 1.15
CA ILE A 1 -7.47 -7.90 0.90
C ILE A 1 -6.99 -8.67 -0.32
N SER A 2 -6.50 -8.03 -1.37
CA SER A 2 -6.00 -8.79 -2.52
C SER A 2 -4.62 -8.31 -2.99
N ALA A 3 -4.39 -7.05 -3.18
CA ALA A 3 -3.07 -6.52 -3.53
C ALA A 3 -2.45 -5.83 -2.30
N ALA A 4 -1.83 -6.62 -1.42
CA ALA A 4 -1.26 -6.13 -0.17
C ALA A 4 0.14 -6.67 0.07
N PHE A 5 0.90 -5.99 0.92
CA PHE A 5 2.13 -6.55 1.47
C PHE A 5 1.80 -7.66 2.49
N ALA A 6 2.72 -8.58 2.69
CA ALA A 6 2.55 -9.72 3.59
C ALA A 6 2.01 -9.35 4.98
N SER A 7 2.46 -8.22 5.53
CA SER A 7 2.11 -7.78 6.87
C SER A 7 0.61 -7.57 7.08
N THR A 8 -0.13 -7.07 6.08
CA THR A 8 -1.57 -6.82 6.21
C THR A 8 -2.35 -8.11 6.40
N THR A 9 -2.08 -9.12 5.56
CA THR A 9 -2.71 -10.44 5.66
C THR A 9 -2.28 -11.18 6.94
N GLN A 10 -0.99 -11.12 7.28
CA GLN A 10 -0.47 -11.78 8.49
C GLN A 10 -1.02 -11.17 9.76
N ALA A 11 -1.12 -9.83 9.83
CA ALA A 11 -1.68 -9.16 11.01
C ALA A 11 -3.12 -9.61 11.34
N ILE A 12 -3.95 -9.85 10.31
CA ILE A 12 -5.30 -10.41 10.49
C ILE A 12 -5.23 -11.83 11.05
N ALA A 13 -4.35 -12.66 10.49
CA ALA A 13 -4.17 -14.04 10.92
C ALA A 13 -3.57 -14.14 12.35
N ASP A 14 -2.65 -13.25 12.70
CA ASP A 14 -1.97 -13.23 14.00
C ASP A 14 -2.91 -12.92 15.16
N VAL A 15 -3.97 -12.15 14.91
CA VAL A 15 -5.02 -11.89 15.94
C VAL A 15 -6.13 -12.95 15.94
N GLY A 16 -5.94 -14.06 15.20
CA GLY A 16 -6.89 -15.19 15.19
C GLY A 16 -8.09 -14.98 14.25
N LEU A 17 -8.07 -13.97 13.41
CA LEU A 17 -9.11 -13.73 12.41
C LEU A 17 -8.77 -14.43 11.09
N THR A 18 -9.80 -14.68 10.29
CA THR A 18 -9.66 -15.28 8.97
C THR A 18 -9.60 -14.20 7.90
N PRO A 19 -8.48 -14.08 7.15
CA PRO A 19 -8.43 -13.17 6.01
C PRO A 19 -9.32 -13.69 4.87
N VAL A 20 -10.22 -12.83 4.38
CA VAL A 20 -11.04 -13.07 3.19
C VAL A 20 -10.53 -12.16 2.08
N PHE A 21 -10.22 -12.73 0.93
CA PHE A 21 -9.64 -12.00 -0.20
C PHE A 21 -10.73 -11.51 -1.14
N CYS A 22 -10.74 -10.22 -1.40
CA CYS A 22 -11.59 -9.57 -2.38
C CYS A 22 -10.73 -9.17 -3.58
N ASP A 23 -11.22 -9.37 -4.79
CA ASP A 23 -10.48 -8.97 -5.99
C ASP A 23 -10.33 -7.45 -6.09
N ILE A 24 -9.56 -6.98 -7.05
CA ILE A 24 -9.20 -5.58 -7.20
C ILE A 24 -9.80 -4.97 -8.47
N ASN A 25 -9.85 -3.65 -8.50
CA ASN A 25 -10.16 -2.89 -9.71
C ASN A 25 -8.95 -2.89 -10.64
N GLU A 26 -9.15 -3.17 -11.92
CA GLU A 26 -8.08 -3.24 -12.91
C GLU A 26 -7.44 -1.87 -13.21
N THR A 27 -8.14 -0.76 -12.94
CA THR A 27 -7.70 0.58 -13.31
C THR A 27 -6.79 1.24 -12.28
N ASP A 28 -7.05 1.03 -10.99
CA ASP A 28 -6.30 1.67 -9.90
C ASP A 28 -5.73 0.67 -8.88
N TYR A 29 -5.97 -0.62 -9.10
CA TYR A 29 -5.47 -1.74 -8.30
C TYR A 29 -5.96 -1.77 -6.84
N THR A 30 -6.86 -0.88 -6.47
CA THR A 30 -7.50 -0.89 -5.15
C THR A 30 -8.58 -1.97 -5.08
N ILE A 31 -9.07 -2.27 -3.88
CA ILE A 31 -10.15 -3.25 -3.69
C ILE A 31 -11.37 -2.92 -4.57
N ASP A 32 -11.91 -3.92 -5.25
CA ASP A 32 -13.14 -3.77 -6.03
C ASP A 32 -14.34 -3.70 -5.08
N VAL A 33 -14.86 -2.48 -4.91
CA VAL A 33 -15.94 -2.20 -3.97
C VAL A 33 -17.25 -2.91 -4.34
N ASP A 34 -17.45 -3.24 -5.62
CA ASP A 34 -18.65 -3.94 -6.08
C ASP A 34 -18.66 -5.43 -5.70
N LYS A 35 -17.50 -5.97 -5.32
CA LYS A 35 -17.35 -7.37 -4.87
C LYS A 35 -17.34 -7.53 -3.34
N ILE A 36 -17.32 -6.44 -2.57
CA ILE A 36 -17.20 -6.53 -1.11
C ILE A 36 -18.43 -7.21 -0.49
N GLU A 37 -19.63 -6.79 -0.88
CA GLU A 37 -20.86 -7.28 -0.25
C GLU A 37 -21.06 -8.78 -0.44
N ASP A 38 -20.63 -9.37 -1.56
CA ASP A 38 -20.72 -10.80 -1.84
C ASP A 38 -19.87 -11.66 -0.89
N LEU A 39 -18.89 -11.04 -0.24
CA LEU A 39 -17.96 -11.70 0.70
C LEU A 39 -18.35 -11.49 2.16
N ILE A 40 -19.34 -10.64 2.45
CA ILE A 40 -19.79 -10.37 3.81
C ILE A 40 -20.62 -11.52 4.34
N THR A 41 -20.33 -11.94 5.56
CA THR A 41 -21.08 -12.93 6.31
C THR A 41 -21.38 -12.41 7.71
N GLU A 42 -22.20 -13.15 8.48
CA GLU A 42 -22.45 -12.85 9.90
C GLU A 42 -21.19 -12.88 10.79
N LYS A 43 -20.08 -13.44 10.28
CA LYS A 43 -18.78 -13.51 10.97
C LYS A 43 -17.82 -12.42 10.54
N THR A 44 -18.20 -11.56 9.60
CA THR A 44 -17.35 -10.48 9.14
C THR A 44 -17.26 -9.39 10.18
N GLU A 45 -16.06 -9.02 10.60
CA GLU A 45 -15.79 -8.04 11.65
C GLU A 45 -15.35 -6.69 11.08
N ALA A 46 -14.57 -6.71 9.98
CA ALA A 46 -13.99 -5.51 9.41
C ALA A 46 -13.73 -5.63 7.90
N ILE A 47 -13.69 -4.47 7.25
CA ILE A 47 -13.13 -4.31 5.91
C ILE A 47 -11.73 -3.72 6.08
N VAL A 48 -10.71 -4.33 5.42
CA VAL A 48 -9.32 -3.87 5.49
C VAL A 48 -8.84 -3.52 4.07
N PRO A 49 -9.15 -2.32 3.56
CA PRO A 49 -8.73 -1.87 2.25
C PRO A 49 -7.29 -1.37 2.29
N VAL A 50 -6.58 -1.48 1.17
CA VAL A 50 -5.19 -1.02 1.03
C VAL A 50 -5.14 0.12 0.02
N HIS A 51 -4.60 1.27 0.41
CA HIS A 51 -4.28 2.37 -0.51
C HIS A 51 -3.00 2.04 -1.28
N VAL A 52 -3.11 1.03 -2.17
CA VAL A 52 -1.95 0.44 -2.84
C VAL A 52 -1.26 1.46 -3.76
N TYR A 53 0.06 1.56 -3.68
CA TYR A 53 0.93 2.53 -4.40
C TYR A 53 0.61 4.01 -4.16
N GLY A 54 -0.30 4.34 -3.22
CA GLY A 54 -0.86 5.67 -3.04
C GLY A 54 -2.19 5.88 -3.78
N ASN A 55 -2.71 4.87 -4.47
CA ASN A 55 -4.06 4.93 -5.03
C ASN A 55 -5.09 4.80 -3.91
N ILE A 56 -5.87 5.86 -3.68
CA ILE A 56 -6.86 5.88 -2.61
C ILE A 56 -8.09 5.10 -3.05
N CYS A 57 -8.51 4.13 -2.21
CA CYS A 57 -9.73 3.35 -2.41
C CYS A 57 -10.97 4.26 -2.50
N ASP A 58 -12.05 3.78 -3.11
CA ASP A 58 -13.35 4.46 -3.05
C ASP A 58 -13.89 4.40 -1.61
N TYR A 59 -13.39 5.33 -0.79
CA TYR A 59 -13.70 5.37 0.62
C TYR A 59 -15.18 5.65 0.90
N LYS A 60 -15.86 6.40 0.02
CA LYS A 60 -17.28 6.73 0.19
C LYS A 60 -18.13 5.47 0.11
N LYS A 61 -17.91 4.65 -0.91
CA LYS A 61 -18.62 3.41 -1.10
C LYS A 61 -18.27 2.36 -0.03
N ILE A 62 -17.01 2.31 0.39
CA ILE A 62 -16.59 1.46 1.51
C ILE A 62 -17.28 1.87 2.81
N GLU A 63 -17.37 3.17 3.11
CA GLU A 63 -18.09 3.69 4.27
C GLU A 63 -19.58 3.34 4.24
N GLU A 64 -20.23 3.47 3.06
CA GLU A 64 -21.65 3.08 2.88
C GLU A 64 -21.87 1.58 3.16
N ILE A 65 -21.01 0.71 2.61
CA ILE A 65 -21.07 -0.74 2.84
C ILE A 65 -20.85 -1.05 4.32
N ALA A 66 -19.82 -0.46 4.92
CA ALA A 66 -19.51 -0.68 6.32
C ALA A 66 -20.65 -0.26 7.27
N GLN A 67 -21.26 0.88 7.02
CA GLN A 67 -22.43 1.35 7.79
C GLN A 67 -23.63 0.41 7.62
N LYS A 68 -23.92 -0.04 6.39
CA LYS A 68 -25.03 -0.96 6.09
C LYS A 68 -24.89 -2.29 6.84
N HIS A 69 -23.66 -2.79 6.98
CA HIS A 69 -23.38 -4.10 7.58
C HIS A 69 -22.81 -4.00 9.01
N ASN A 70 -22.75 -2.79 9.59
CA ASN A 70 -22.19 -2.52 10.92
C ASN A 70 -20.76 -3.06 11.09
N LEU A 71 -19.89 -2.84 10.07
CA LEU A 71 -18.52 -3.28 10.03
C LEU A 71 -17.55 -2.14 10.36
N ARG A 72 -16.37 -2.47 10.87
CA ARG A 72 -15.26 -1.54 11.01
C ARG A 72 -14.48 -1.42 9.71
N VAL A 73 -13.88 -0.23 9.50
CA VAL A 73 -13.01 0.00 8.35
C VAL A 73 -11.61 0.36 8.86
N ILE A 74 -10.62 -0.49 8.51
CA ILE A 74 -9.23 -0.29 8.90
C ILE A 74 -8.41 -0.14 7.61
N TYR A 75 -7.97 1.07 7.29
CA TYR A 75 -7.15 1.30 6.10
C TYR A 75 -5.69 0.94 6.32
N ASP A 76 -5.15 0.12 5.45
CA ASP A 76 -3.71 0.05 5.24
C ASP A 76 -3.30 1.23 4.34
N ALA A 77 -2.83 2.31 4.97
CA ALA A 77 -2.38 3.53 4.33
C ALA A 77 -0.84 3.62 4.29
N ALA A 78 -0.14 2.45 4.33
CA ALA A 78 1.31 2.38 4.34
C ALA A 78 2.00 3.10 3.16
N HIS A 79 1.28 3.35 2.07
CA HIS A 79 1.78 4.04 0.88
C HIS A 79 1.25 5.47 0.72
N ALA A 80 0.34 5.92 1.57
CA ALA A 80 -0.45 7.14 1.37
C ALA A 80 -0.15 8.24 2.40
N PHE A 81 1.06 8.24 3.00
CA PHE A 81 1.43 9.28 3.97
C PHE A 81 1.35 10.68 3.35
N GLY A 82 0.57 11.56 3.98
CA GLY A 82 0.41 12.95 3.56
C GLY A 82 -0.53 13.18 2.38
N GLU A 83 -1.11 12.12 1.81
CA GLU A 83 -2.06 12.25 0.71
C GLU A 83 -3.42 12.78 1.16
N THR A 84 -4.11 13.42 0.22
CA THR A 84 -5.49 13.87 0.41
C THR A 84 -6.37 13.48 -0.76
N ILE A 85 -7.65 13.24 -0.49
CA ILE A 85 -8.69 13.05 -1.51
C ILE A 85 -9.85 14.00 -1.25
N ASP A 86 -10.31 14.73 -2.26
CA ASP A 86 -11.33 15.78 -2.11
C ASP A 86 -10.96 16.81 -1.00
N GLY A 87 -9.67 17.06 -0.78
CA GLY A 87 -9.16 17.93 0.30
C GLY A 87 -9.18 17.28 1.70
N LYS A 88 -9.70 16.06 1.86
CA LYS A 88 -9.69 15.30 3.12
C LYS A 88 -8.40 14.48 3.22
N ASN A 89 -7.68 14.59 4.32
CA ASN A 89 -6.47 13.79 4.55
C ASN A 89 -6.83 12.31 4.75
N VAL A 90 -6.08 11.40 4.13
CA VAL A 90 -6.29 9.94 4.26
C VAL A 90 -6.21 9.46 5.71
N ALA A 91 -5.50 10.18 6.56
CA ALA A 91 -5.45 9.91 8.00
C ALA A 91 -6.81 10.05 8.72
N ASN A 92 -7.80 10.65 8.05
CA ASN A 92 -9.16 10.83 8.58
C ASN A 92 -10.18 9.89 7.92
N LEU A 93 -9.72 8.83 7.25
CA LEU A 93 -10.58 7.84 6.61
C LEU A 93 -10.75 6.61 7.51
N GLY A 94 -11.95 6.02 7.49
CA GLY A 94 -12.29 4.83 8.26
C GLY A 94 -12.30 5.03 9.78
N ASP A 95 -12.39 3.92 10.51
CA ASP A 95 -12.26 3.91 11.98
C ASP A 95 -10.79 4.07 12.37
N VAL A 96 -9.87 3.43 11.62
CA VAL A 96 -8.42 3.48 11.82
C VAL A 96 -7.71 3.51 10.47
N SER A 97 -6.68 4.35 10.34
CA SER A 97 -5.72 4.28 9.25
C SER A 97 -4.32 3.98 9.78
N MET A 98 -3.65 2.98 9.19
CA MET A 98 -2.30 2.55 9.54
C MET A 98 -1.29 3.09 8.53
N PHE A 99 -0.20 3.69 9.03
CA PHE A 99 0.92 4.19 8.24
C PHE A 99 2.20 3.45 8.57
N SER A 100 2.96 3.12 7.55
CA SER A 100 4.30 2.56 7.68
C SER A 100 5.35 3.66 7.56
N PHE A 101 6.30 3.68 8.49
CA PHE A 101 7.46 4.57 8.47
C PHE A 101 8.77 3.79 8.23
N HIS A 102 8.68 2.62 7.61
CA HIS A 102 9.83 1.85 7.16
C HIS A 102 10.69 2.67 6.18
N ALA A 103 12.01 2.42 6.15
CA ALA A 103 13.00 3.18 5.39
C ALA A 103 12.68 3.39 3.89
N THR A 104 11.87 2.51 3.28
CA THR A 104 11.49 2.63 1.86
C THR A 104 10.32 3.57 1.60
N LYS A 105 9.64 4.05 2.64
CA LYS A 105 8.47 4.92 2.50
C LYS A 105 8.85 6.37 2.23
N VAL A 106 7.93 7.14 1.65
CA VAL A 106 8.13 8.57 1.35
C VAL A 106 8.49 9.36 2.59
N PHE A 107 7.73 9.16 3.67
CA PHE A 107 8.12 9.58 5.01
C PHE A 107 8.55 8.34 5.80
N ASN A 108 9.71 8.41 6.46
CA ASN A 108 10.22 7.27 7.19
C ASN A 108 10.94 7.69 8.48
N THR A 109 11.03 6.74 9.39
CA THR A 109 11.80 6.82 10.63
C THR A 109 12.86 5.72 10.69
N VAL A 110 13.34 5.23 9.54
CA VAL A 110 14.10 4.00 9.33
C VAL A 110 13.22 2.78 9.58
N GLU A 111 12.75 2.61 10.79
CA GLU A 111 11.70 1.68 11.21
C GLU A 111 10.67 2.43 12.05
N GLY A 112 9.40 2.05 11.89
CA GLY A 112 8.30 2.63 12.65
C GLY A 112 6.98 2.58 11.92
N GLY A 113 5.96 3.11 12.58
CA GLY A 113 4.61 3.24 12.04
C GLY A 113 3.75 4.13 12.91
N GLY A 114 2.58 4.45 12.42
CA GLY A 114 1.59 5.26 13.13
C GLY A 114 0.18 4.79 12.86
N LEU A 115 -0.70 5.00 13.83
CA LEU A 115 -2.14 4.83 13.68
C LEU A 115 -2.82 6.17 13.85
N THR A 116 -3.82 6.43 13.02
CA THR A 116 -4.75 7.54 13.18
C THR A 116 -6.16 6.99 13.34
N PHE A 117 -6.95 7.61 14.20
CA PHE A 117 -8.32 7.20 14.52
C PHE A 117 -9.09 8.39 15.07
N ALA A 118 -10.41 8.42 14.83
CA ALA A 118 -11.28 9.51 15.29
C ALA A 118 -11.76 9.31 16.75
N ASP A 119 -11.92 8.05 17.18
CA ASP A 119 -12.39 7.73 18.52
C ASP A 119 -11.27 7.83 19.56
N ASN A 120 -11.33 8.86 20.39
CA ASN A 120 -10.37 9.09 21.47
C ASN A 120 -10.34 7.96 22.54
N ALA A 121 -11.39 7.12 22.63
CA ALA A 121 -11.39 5.98 23.54
C ALA A 121 -10.30 4.96 23.16
N LEU A 122 -10.05 4.77 21.87
CA LEU A 122 -9.00 3.89 21.34
C LEU A 122 -7.58 4.33 21.74
N CYS A 123 -7.38 5.61 22.06
CA CYS A 123 -6.05 6.14 22.40
C CYS A 123 -5.42 5.41 23.59
N LYS A 124 -6.20 5.18 24.63
CA LYS A 124 -5.71 4.47 25.85
C LYS A 124 -5.44 3.01 25.56
N GLU A 125 -6.32 2.35 24.80
CA GLU A 125 -6.16 0.93 24.43
C GLU A 125 -4.93 0.71 23.55
N PHE A 126 -4.75 1.49 22.48
CA PHE A 126 -3.56 1.39 21.63
C PHE A 126 -2.27 1.73 22.37
N ALA A 127 -2.31 2.71 23.29
CA ALA A 127 -1.17 3.03 24.13
C ALA A 127 -0.80 1.87 25.07
N ALA A 128 -1.81 1.19 25.65
CA ALA A 128 -1.59 0.01 26.49
C ALA A 128 -1.06 -1.18 25.66
N ILE A 129 -1.69 -1.51 24.54
CA ILE A 129 -1.24 -2.60 23.65
C ILE A 129 0.21 -2.39 23.23
N ARG A 130 0.58 -1.17 22.85
CA ARG A 130 1.96 -0.79 22.49
C ARG A 130 2.96 -0.95 23.63
N GLN A 131 2.48 -0.96 24.88
CA GLN A 131 3.28 -1.04 26.11
C GLN A 131 2.88 -2.24 26.95
N PHE A 132 2.99 -3.44 26.39
CA PHE A 132 2.79 -4.72 27.08
C PHE A 132 1.38 -4.96 27.65
N GLY A 133 0.36 -4.24 27.18
CA GLY A 133 -1.02 -4.32 27.71
C GLY A 133 -1.23 -3.59 29.02
N MET A 134 -0.34 -2.67 29.39
CA MET A 134 -0.35 -1.97 30.67
C MET A 134 -0.98 -0.58 30.56
N TYR A 135 -2.03 -0.33 31.33
CA TYR A 135 -2.58 1.03 31.53
C TYR A 135 -1.83 1.83 32.61
N GLY A 136 -1.09 1.15 33.45
CA GLY A 136 -0.28 1.71 34.56
C GLY A 136 1.10 1.09 34.61
N LYS A 137 1.69 1.03 35.82
CA LYS A 137 3.06 0.50 35.99
C LYS A 137 3.12 -0.90 36.58
N GLU A 138 2.03 -1.41 37.14
CA GLU A 138 2.06 -2.56 38.02
C GLU A 138 1.30 -3.79 37.51
N ASP A 139 0.38 -3.61 36.52
CA ASP A 139 -0.43 -4.72 36.02
C ASP A 139 -0.67 -4.59 34.50
N ALA A 140 -0.76 -5.73 33.82
CA ALA A 140 -1.17 -5.85 32.43
C ALA A 140 -2.62 -6.35 32.37
N GLU A 141 -3.52 -5.49 31.90
CA GLU A 141 -4.96 -5.78 31.86
C GLU A 141 -5.36 -6.45 30.53
N MET A 142 -4.45 -6.49 29.55
CA MET A 142 -4.63 -7.12 28.26
C MET A 142 -3.29 -7.63 27.70
N PHE A 143 -3.35 -8.48 26.65
CA PHE A 143 -2.16 -8.83 25.89
C PHE A 143 -1.68 -7.64 25.07
N GLY A 144 -0.39 -7.38 25.11
CA GLY A 144 0.25 -6.32 24.35
C GLY A 144 1.68 -6.68 23.96
N THR A 145 2.37 -5.77 23.30
CA THR A 145 3.73 -5.96 22.84
C THR A 145 4.59 -4.73 23.10
N ASN A 146 5.88 -4.83 22.90
CA ASN A 146 6.76 -3.67 22.89
C ASN A 146 6.81 -3.06 21.49
N ALA A 147 5.87 -2.16 21.21
CA ALA A 147 5.81 -1.41 19.94
C ALA A 147 6.09 0.10 20.14
N LYS A 148 6.88 0.43 21.14
CA LYS A 148 7.32 1.82 21.35
C LYS A 148 8.39 2.20 20.34
N MET A 149 8.24 3.38 19.70
CA MET A 149 9.27 3.95 18.87
C MET A 149 10.49 4.31 19.73
N THR A 150 11.69 3.99 19.26
CA THR A 150 12.93 4.41 19.94
C THR A 150 13.19 5.89 19.71
N GLU A 151 13.96 6.52 20.61
CA GLU A 151 14.36 7.94 20.47
C GLU A 151 15.15 8.21 19.19
N PHE A 152 15.96 7.25 18.72
CA PHE A 152 16.70 7.38 17.45
C PHE A 152 15.76 7.42 16.24
N HIS A 153 14.75 6.54 16.19
CA HIS A 153 13.75 6.55 15.12
C HIS A 153 12.89 7.82 15.19
N ALA A 154 12.52 8.26 16.39
CA ALA A 154 11.79 9.52 16.57
C ALA A 154 12.60 10.74 16.09
N ALA A 155 13.89 10.81 16.44
CA ALA A 155 14.79 11.88 16.00
C ALA A 155 14.92 11.90 14.48
N MET A 156 15.10 10.73 13.84
CA MET A 156 15.13 10.60 12.38
C MET A 156 13.82 11.09 11.76
N GLY A 157 12.68 10.71 12.33
CA GLY A 157 11.36 11.16 11.87
C GLY A 157 11.21 12.68 11.95
N LEU A 158 11.63 13.30 13.04
CA LEU A 158 11.61 14.75 13.19
C LEU A 158 12.51 15.46 12.17
N CYS A 159 13.64 14.86 11.80
CA CYS A 159 14.48 15.38 10.73
C CYS A 159 13.79 15.25 9.36
N ASN A 160 13.32 14.07 9.01
CA ASN A 160 12.70 13.78 7.72
C ASN A 160 11.40 14.57 7.49
N LEU A 161 10.61 14.80 8.55
CA LEU A 161 9.36 15.54 8.46
C LEU A 161 9.55 16.99 7.95
N ARG A 162 10.71 17.59 8.20
CA ARG A 162 11.05 18.95 7.73
C ARG A 162 11.23 19.03 6.23
N HIS A 163 11.52 17.90 5.58
CA HIS A 163 11.88 17.80 4.17
C HIS A 163 10.85 17.05 3.32
N VAL A 164 9.86 16.40 3.93
CA VAL A 164 8.94 15.48 3.25
C VAL A 164 8.23 16.11 2.06
N LEU A 165 7.80 17.37 2.16
CA LEU A 165 7.12 18.05 1.04
C LEU A 165 8.07 18.35 -0.12
N GLU A 166 9.32 18.70 0.15
CA GLU A 166 10.35 18.87 -0.86
C GLU A 166 10.67 17.56 -1.56
N GLU A 167 10.78 16.48 -0.79
CA GLU A 167 11.05 15.12 -1.31
C GLU A 167 9.89 14.61 -2.17
N ILE A 168 8.64 14.88 -1.79
CA ILE A 168 7.46 14.61 -2.62
C ILE A 168 7.52 15.39 -3.95
N GLY A 169 7.90 16.67 -3.90
CA GLY A 169 8.05 17.49 -5.10
C GLY A 169 9.13 16.98 -6.07
N LYS A 170 10.23 16.44 -5.55
CA LYS A 170 11.29 15.81 -6.37
C LYS A 170 10.80 14.50 -6.98
N ARG A 171 10.12 13.65 -6.20
CA ARG A 171 9.50 12.40 -6.70
C ARG A 171 8.49 12.67 -7.81
N LYS A 172 7.70 13.75 -7.67
CA LYS A 172 6.74 14.19 -8.68
C LYS A 172 7.41 14.40 -10.04
N LYS A 173 8.55 15.10 -10.08
CA LYS A 173 9.28 15.36 -11.33
C LYS A 173 9.70 14.07 -12.03
N ALA A 174 10.31 13.14 -11.28
CA ALA A 174 10.70 11.85 -11.82
C ALA A 174 9.48 11.03 -12.29
N TYR A 175 8.37 11.08 -11.54
CA TYR A 175 7.10 10.44 -11.91
C TYR A 175 6.56 11.00 -13.23
N GLU A 176 6.48 12.33 -13.36
CA GLU A 176 6.02 13.01 -14.57
C GLU A 176 6.92 12.68 -15.78
N ARG A 177 8.24 12.56 -15.57
CA ARG A 177 9.16 12.13 -16.63
C ARG A 177 8.89 10.70 -17.09
N TYR A 178 8.60 9.76 -16.19
CA TYR A 178 8.16 8.42 -16.59
C TYR A 178 6.86 8.46 -17.40
N ILE A 179 5.87 9.27 -17.00
CA ILE A 179 4.62 9.46 -17.75
C ILE A 179 4.91 9.94 -19.16
N GLU A 180 5.74 10.97 -19.34
CA GLU A 180 6.13 11.48 -20.68
C GLU A 180 6.75 10.40 -21.55
N ARG A 181 7.59 9.55 -20.98
CA ARG A 181 8.37 8.55 -21.73
C ARG A 181 7.57 7.28 -22.04
N LEU A 182 6.69 6.85 -21.19
CA LEU A 182 6.03 5.54 -21.29
C LEU A 182 4.57 5.62 -21.74
N THR A 183 3.93 6.80 -21.68
CA THR A 183 2.55 6.95 -22.17
C THR A 183 2.50 6.75 -23.69
N GLY A 184 1.56 5.91 -24.13
CA GLY A 184 1.35 5.60 -25.55
C GLY A 184 2.26 4.51 -26.12
N VAL A 185 3.15 3.93 -25.31
CA VAL A 185 3.88 2.71 -25.72
C VAL A 185 2.93 1.52 -25.66
N GLU A 186 2.75 0.84 -26.80
CA GLU A 186 1.83 -0.29 -26.91
C GLU A 186 2.23 -1.43 -25.96
N GLY A 187 1.23 -1.96 -25.25
CA GLY A 187 1.43 -3.03 -24.27
C GLY A 187 1.97 -2.59 -22.90
N ILE A 188 2.25 -1.29 -22.72
CA ILE A 188 2.57 -0.70 -21.41
C ILE A 188 1.32 0.00 -20.85
N TYR A 189 0.96 -0.33 -19.61
CA TYR A 189 -0.18 0.29 -18.92
C TYR A 189 0.30 0.97 -17.64
N ILE A 190 -0.04 2.23 -17.50
CA ILE A 190 0.26 3.07 -16.34
C ILE A 190 -1.06 3.43 -15.68
N CYS A 191 -1.12 3.33 -14.35
CA CYS A 191 -2.29 3.74 -13.60
C CYS A 191 -2.52 5.25 -13.75
N ALA A 192 -3.70 5.64 -14.21
CA ALA A 192 -4.06 7.04 -14.34
C ALA A 192 -4.24 7.69 -12.96
N GLN A 193 -3.66 8.87 -12.77
CA GLN A 193 -3.87 9.65 -11.57
C GLN A 193 -5.28 10.30 -11.60
N LYS A 194 -5.92 10.32 -10.44
CA LYS A 194 -7.22 11.00 -10.22
C LYS A 194 -6.97 12.46 -9.85
N GLU A 195 -7.69 13.39 -10.47
CA GLU A 195 -7.51 14.84 -10.27
C GLU A 195 -7.81 15.31 -8.83
N ASN A 196 -8.69 14.60 -8.13
CA ASN A 196 -9.10 14.94 -6.77
C ASN A 196 -8.17 14.38 -5.68
N ILE A 197 -7.04 13.74 -6.06
CA ILE A 197 -6.04 13.20 -5.14
C ILE A 197 -4.75 14.02 -5.21
N ALA A 198 -4.26 14.45 -4.06
CA ALA A 198 -2.90 14.97 -3.92
C ALA A 198 -1.97 13.81 -3.55
N TYR A 199 -1.22 13.33 -4.53
CA TYR A 199 -0.33 12.17 -4.40
C TYR A 199 1.00 12.48 -3.74
N ASN A 200 1.56 11.50 -3.05
CA ASN A 200 2.91 11.55 -2.49
C ASN A 200 3.98 10.92 -3.40
N TYR A 201 3.57 10.32 -4.52
CA TYR A 201 4.46 9.67 -5.49
C TYR A 201 5.34 8.58 -4.85
N ALA A 202 4.70 7.71 -4.05
CA ALA A 202 5.40 6.64 -3.34
C ALA A 202 6.01 5.60 -4.30
N TYR A 203 5.29 5.26 -5.38
CA TYR A 203 5.66 4.23 -6.34
C TYR A 203 5.32 4.65 -7.76
N PHE A 204 6.01 4.01 -8.73
CA PHE A 204 5.65 4.07 -10.15
C PHE A 204 5.39 2.65 -10.66
N PRO A 205 4.15 2.14 -10.50
CA PRO A 205 3.77 0.83 -11.01
C PRO A 205 3.49 0.89 -12.51
N VAL A 206 4.02 -0.10 -13.25
CA VAL A 206 3.83 -0.26 -14.69
C VAL A 206 3.45 -1.71 -14.97
N ARG A 207 2.45 -1.94 -15.81
CA ARG A 207 2.08 -3.27 -16.28
C ARG A 207 2.58 -3.50 -17.69
N PHE A 208 3.04 -4.71 -17.97
CA PHE A 208 3.52 -5.15 -19.27
C PHE A 208 2.61 -6.29 -19.76
N ASN A 209 1.87 -6.02 -20.83
CA ASN A 209 1.14 -7.07 -21.54
C ASN A 209 2.09 -7.74 -22.53
N GLU A 210 2.51 -8.95 -22.26
CA GLU A 210 3.51 -9.69 -23.05
C GLU A 210 3.07 -9.89 -24.51
N GLU A 211 1.79 -10.16 -24.75
CA GLU A 211 1.28 -10.41 -26.11
C GLU A 211 1.36 -9.17 -27.00
N ILE A 212 1.23 -7.98 -26.40
CA ILE A 212 1.24 -6.70 -27.15
C ILE A 212 2.63 -6.07 -27.13
N PHE A 213 3.28 -6.05 -25.96
CA PHE A 213 4.60 -5.42 -25.78
C PHE A 213 5.75 -6.27 -26.32
N GLY A 214 5.55 -7.59 -26.41
CA GLY A 214 6.56 -8.54 -26.89
C GLY A 214 7.56 -9.01 -25.83
N LYS A 215 7.47 -8.50 -24.59
CA LYS A 215 8.28 -8.93 -23.43
C LYS A 215 7.38 -9.07 -22.22
N SER A 216 7.63 -10.14 -21.42
CA SER A 216 6.99 -10.28 -20.12
C SER A 216 7.58 -9.31 -19.10
N ARG A 217 6.83 -9.06 -18.02
CA ARG A 217 7.30 -8.32 -16.86
C ARG A 217 8.64 -8.84 -16.34
N ASP A 218 8.84 -10.15 -16.36
CA ASP A 218 10.05 -10.78 -15.85
C ASP A 218 11.24 -10.54 -16.77
N GLN A 219 11.04 -10.61 -18.09
CA GLN A 219 12.09 -10.26 -19.05
C GLN A 219 12.51 -8.80 -18.93
N VAL A 220 11.56 -7.87 -18.78
CA VAL A 220 11.86 -6.46 -18.55
C VAL A 220 12.65 -6.27 -17.25
N ALA A 221 12.24 -6.96 -16.18
CA ALA A 221 12.96 -6.91 -14.90
C ALA A 221 14.42 -7.40 -15.03
N ASP A 222 14.63 -8.52 -15.75
CA ASP A 222 15.95 -9.09 -15.95
C ASP A 222 16.85 -8.17 -16.81
N GLU A 223 16.31 -7.55 -17.86
CA GLU A 223 17.05 -6.56 -18.66
C GLU A 223 17.47 -5.36 -17.83
N LEU A 224 16.59 -4.84 -16.97
CA LEU A 224 16.92 -3.74 -16.06
C LEU A 224 18.01 -4.15 -15.08
N ILE A 225 17.92 -5.34 -14.47
CA ILE A 225 18.92 -5.86 -13.53
C ILE A 225 20.29 -6.03 -14.19
N GLN A 226 20.35 -6.55 -15.41
CA GLN A 226 21.59 -6.67 -16.18
C GLN A 226 22.26 -5.32 -16.46
N ASN A 227 21.47 -4.24 -16.46
CA ASN A 227 21.95 -2.86 -16.62
C ASN A 227 22.18 -2.12 -15.28
N GLY A 228 22.14 -2.86 -14.14
CA GLY A 228 22.39 -2.30 -12.81
C GLY A 228 21.19 -1.56 -12.19
N ILE A 229 19.99 -1.75 -12.74
CA ILE A 229 18.75 -1.13 -12.26
C ILE A 229 17.90 -2.21 -11.60
N VAL A 230 17.50 -2.03 -10.35
CA VAL A 230 16.75 -3.02 -9.57
C VAL A 230 15.28 -2.58 -9.43
N PRO A 231 14.38 -3.02 -10.33
CA PRO A 231 12.95 -2.83 -10.16
C PRO A 231 12.41 -3.83 -9.12
N ARG A 232 11.15 -3.65 -8.71
CA ARG A 232 10.53 -4.56 -7.76
C ARG A 232 9.21 -5.12 -8.29
N LYS A 233 9.02 -6.44 -8.14
CA LYS A 233 7.76 -7.13 -8.44
C LYS A 233 6.77 -6.90 -7.28
N TYR A 234 6.28 -5.71 -7.15
CA TYR A 234 5.33 -5.34 -6.10
C TYR A 234 3.90 -5.27 -6.67
N PHE A 235 2.99 -6.18 -6.27
CA PHE A 235 3.21 -7.21 -5.26
C PHE A 235 3.06 -8.60 -5.90
N TYR A 236 4.14 -9.33 -5.90
CA TYR A 236 4.21 -10.71 -6.41
C TYR A 236 5.10 -11.56 -5.49
N PRO A 237 4.70 -12.82 -5.14
CA PRO A 237 3.36 -13.37 -5.41
C PRO A 237 2.28 -12.65 -4.58
N LEU A 238 1.00 -12.91 -4.88
CA LEU A 238 -0.09 -12.45 -4.03
C LEU A 238 0.02 -13.06 -2.64
N THR A 239 -0.41 -12.35 -1.60
CA THR A 239 -0.37 -12.88 -0.23
C THR A 239 -1.29 -14.08 -0.05
N SER A 240 -2.36 -14.18 -0.85
CA SER A 240 -3.23 -15.36 -0.97
C SER A 240 -2.48 -16.59 -1.47
N ASP A 241 -1.37 -16.41 -2.18
CA ASP A 241 -0.55 -17.52 -2.71
C ASP A 241 0.49 -18.04 -1.74
N PHE A 242 0.70 -17.37 -0.63
CA PHE A 242 1.66 -17.83 0.37
C PHE A 242 1.28 -19.20 0.92
N THR A 243 2.28 -20.10 1.02
CA THR A 243 2.10 -21.47 1.51
C THR A 243 1.31 -21.52 2.80
N ILE A 244 1.70 -20.72 3.80
CA ILE A 244 1.05 -20.69 5.10
C ILE A 244 -0.42 -20.24 5.04
N ILE A 245 -0.76 -19.37 4.08
CA ILE A 245 -2.13 -18.88 3.90
C ILE A 245 -2.98 -19.98 3.26
N LYS A 246 -2.49 -20.62 2.19
CA LYS A 246 -3.18 -21.74 1.53
C LYS A 246 -3.37 -22.97 2.42
N GLU A 247 -2.44 -23.21 3.34
CA GLU A 247 -2.54 -24.31 4.29
C GLU A 247 -3.57 -24.06 5.41
N LYS A 248 -3.76 -22.81 5.80
CA LYS A 248 -4.61 -22.46 6.95
C LYS A 248 -5.99 -21.93 6.62
N PHE A 249 -6.17 -21.34 5.43
CA PHE A 249 -7.38 -20.61 5.07
C PHE A 249 -7.91 -21.04 3.71
N VAL A 250 -9.24 -20.90 3.54
CA VAL A 250 -9.87 -21.00 2.22
C VAL A 250 -9.63 -19.69 1.49
N VAL A 251 -8.93 -19.76 0.37
CA VAL A 251 -8.58 -18.60 -0.44
C VAL A 251 -9.64 -18.38 -1.52
N GLN A 252 -10.15 -17.18 -1.63
CA GLN A 252 -11.06 -16.76 -2.68
C GLN A 252 -10.29 -16.58 -3.99
N ASP A 253 -10.96 -16.84 -5.11
CA ASP A 253 -10.42 -16.56 -6.43
C ASP A 253 -10.39 -15.04 -6.69
N THR A 254 -9.22 -14.53 -7.07
CA THR A 254 -8.98 -13.10 -7.36
C THR A 254 -8.27 -12.97 -8.71
N PRO A 255 -8.99 -13.29 -9.83
CA PRO A 255 -8.37 -13.41 -11.15
C PRO A 255 -7.75 -12.10 -11.65
N ILE A 256 -8.35 -10.94 -11.33
CA ILE A 256 -7.80 -9.65 -11.74
C ILE A 256 -6.50 -9.37 -10.98
N ALA A 257 -6.49 -9.61 -9.67
CA ALA A 257 -5.27 -9.45 -8.87
C ALA A 257 -4.15 -10.38 -9.34
N GLY A 258 -4.47 -11.65 -9.67
CA GLY A 258 -3.52 -12.62 -10.21
C GLY A 258 -2.89 -12.14 -11.52
N LYS A 259 -3.72 -11.78 -12.49
CA LYS A 259 -3.26 -11.23 -13.77
C LYS A 259 -2.35 -10.01 -13.57
N ILE A 260 -2.77 -9.04 -12.75
CA ILE A 260 -1.98 -7.84 -12.49
C ILE A 260 -0.68 -8.17 -11.78
N ALA A 261 -0.68 -9.08 -10.82
CA ALA A 261 0.53 -9.51 -10.13
C ALA A 261 1.58 -10.10 -11.10
N ASP A 262 1.15 -10.80 -12.15
CA ASP A 262 2.04 -11.34 -13.17
C ASP A 262 2.59 -10.29 -14.14
N GLU A 263 1.85 -9.20 -14.36
CA GLU A 263 2.19 -8.17 -15.32
C GLU A 263 2.90 -6.95 -14.72
N ILE A 264 2.80 -6.72 -13.38
CA ILE A 264 3.20 -5.47 -12.73
C ILE A 264 4.66 -5.45 -12.29
N LEU A 265 5.30 -4.31 -12.49
CA LEU A 265 6.63 -3.98 -12.03
C LEU A 265 6.64 -2.56 -11.47
N THR A 266 7.20 -2.33 -10.30
CA THR A 266 7.46 -0.97 -9.81
C THR A 266 8.86 -0.54 -10.21
N LEU A 267 8.94 0.53 -10.99
CA LEU A 267 10.21 1.13 -11.41
C LEU A 267 10.82 1.94 -10.26
N PRO A 268 12.15 2.16 -10.25
CA PRO A 268 12.79 3.00 -9.26
C PRO A 268 12.15 4.39 -9.19
N LEU A 269 11.75 4.83 -7.98
CA LEU A 269 11.22 6.18 -7.77
C LEU A 269 11.66 6.67 -6.37
N TYR A 270 12.54 7.66 -6.35
CA TYR A 270 13.04 8.31 -5.13
C TYR A 270 13.41 9.75 -5.44
N ALA A 271 13.51 10.59 -4.41
CA ALA A 271 13.68 12.03 -4.59
C ALA A 271 15.00 12.45 -5.28
N GLY A 272 16.03 11.62 -5.21
CA GLY A 272 17.31 11.87 -5.89
C GLY A 272 17.40 11.34 -7.33
N LEU A 273 16.33 10.73 -7.85
CA LEU A 273 16.32 10.18 -9.22
C LEU A 273 16.26 11.31 -10.23
N SER A 274 17.28 11.43 -11.08
CA SER A 274 17.34 12.46 -12.11
C SER A 274 16.51 12.10 -13.36
N GLU A 275 16.18 13.09 -14.18
CA GLU A 275 15.46 12.87 -15.44
C GLU A 275 16.29 12.03 -16.41
N GLU A 276 17.63 12.19 -16.44
CA GLU A 276 18.53 11.39 -17.26
C GLU A 276 18.54 9.90 -16.83
N GLU A 277 18.46 9.65 -15.52
CA GLU A 277 18.35 8.28 -15.01
C GLU A 277 16.99 7.66 -15.37
N VAL A 278 15.90 8.43 -15.29
CA VAL A 278 14.57 8.01 -15.77
C VAL A 278 14.62 7.70 -17.28
N ASP A 279 15.22 8.57 -18.09
CA ASP A 279 15.37 8.36 -19.52
C ASP A 279 16.13 7.08 -19.82
N ARG A 280 17.24 6.83 -19.12
CA ARG A 280 18.02 5.59 -19.25
C ARG A 280 17.19 4.35 -18.93
N ILE A 281 16.37 4.40 -17.88
CA ILE A 281 15.48 3.29 -17.50
C ILE A 281 14.47 3.04 -18.63
N CYS A 282 13.82 4.09 -19.12
CA CYS A 282 12.84 4.00 -20.20
C CYS A 282 13.46 3.50 -21.51
N ASP A 283 14.67 3.93 -21.85
CA ASP A 283 15.39 3.48 -23.05
C ASP A 283 15.68 1.97 -23.03
N ILE A 284 15.95 1.40 -21.85
CA ILE A 284 16.15 -0.04 -21.69
C ILE A 284 14.82 -0.79 -21.87
N ILE A 285 13.74 -0.25 -21.32
CA ILE A 285 12.42 -0.88 -21.41
C ILE A 285 11.91 -0.92 -22.85
N ILE A 286 12.03 0.21 -23.57
CA ILE A 286 11.40 0.40 -24.90
C ILE A 286 12.20 -0.26 -26.03
N LYS A 287 13.48 -0.56 -25.82
CA LYS A 287 14.32 -1.28 -26.81
C LYS A 287 13.88 -2.71 -27.02
#